data_49e2de5a7cef9129c76199739d249ad7
#
_entry.id   49e2de5a7cef9129c76199739d249ad7
#
_cell.length_a   1.000
_cell.length_b   1.000
_cell.length_c   1.000
_cell.angle_alpha   90.00
_cell.angle_beta   90.00
_cell.angle_gamma   90.00
#
_symmetry.space_group_name_H-M   'P 1'
#
loop_
_entity.id
_entity.type
_entity.pdbx_description
1 polymer ?
#
loop_
_entity_poly.entity_id
_entity_poly.type
_entity_poly.pdbx_seq_one_letter_code
_entity_poly.pdbx_strand_id
1 'polypeptide(L)'
;VNDSVDTASEDYSKFATIVKAAAAEETSDNISKNTRAALLESARQCRHLGGVPPIGYTVNEAGLYEIDPLTAPIVRDIYTLYSSGMGYSYIKKHLKEKGYKPTGGNDFSDTAIHTILTNQKYKGTYTYDRTAAKDSEGHRNSHKIKSDPIEIPDGMPAVIEPARFDKVQEKLAQNRRRTASRTGKNYYALNGF
;
A
#
# COMPACT_ATOMS: atom_id res chain seq x y z
N VAL A 1 -19.49 62.72 27.61
CA VAL A 1 -19.39 61.26 27.70
C VAL A 1 -18.64 60.83 26.45
N ASN A 2 -17.33 60.58 26.62
CA ASN A 2 -16.43 60.10 25.56
C ASN A 2 -16.54 58.58 25.51
N ASP A 3 -17.26 58.06 24.53
CA ASP A 3 -17.10 56.68 24.06
C ASP A 3 -15.90 56.66 23.09
N SER A 4 -14.68 56.68 23.63
CA SER A 4 -13.52 56.25 22.86
C SER A 4 -13.52 54.72 22.92
N VAL A 5 -14.24 54.09 22.01
CA VAL A 5 -14.09 52.68 21.70
C VAL A 5 -12.62 52.46 21.32
N ASP A 6 -11.92 51.67 22.10
CA ASP A 6 -10.48 51.42 21.99
C ASP A 6 -10.24 50.48 20.80
N THR A 7 -10.45 51.00 19.58
CA THR A 7 -10.24 50.32 18.32
C THR A 7 -8.79 49.78 18.16
N ALA A 8 -7.85 50.39 18.86
CA ALA A 8 -6.45 49.94 18.92
C ALA A 8 -6.32 48.60 19.63
N SER A 9 -7.11 48.26 20.63
CA SER A 9 -7.06 46.98 21.35
C SER A 9 -7.69 45.83 20.54
N GLU A 10 -8.76 46.09 19.78
CA GLU A 10 -9.35 45.09 18.91
C GLU A 10 -8.49 44.75 17.71
N ASP A 11 -7.90 45.75 17.07
CA ASP A 11 -6.99 45.53 15.94
C ASP A 11 -5.69 44.83 16.36
N TYR A 12 -5.15 45.15 17.53
CA TYR A 12 -4.00 44.45 18.12
C TYR A 12 -4.35 42.99 18.45
N SER A 13 -5.55 42.74 18.98
CA SER A 13 -6.02 41.38 19.26
C SER A 13 -6.19 40.56 17.96
N LYS A 14 -6.75 41.15 16.92
CA LYS A 14 -6.87 40.51 15.59
C LYS A 14 -5.50 40.21 14.98
N PHE A 15 -4.60 41.21 15.03
CA PHE A 15 -3.22 41.02 14.53
C PHE A 15 -2.48 39.91 15.29
N ALA A 16 -2.55 39.88 16.61
CA ALA A 16 -1.96 38.83 17.44
C ALA A 16 -2.53 37.43 17.11
N THR A 17 -3.83 37.35 16.81
CA THR A 17 -4.46 36.10 16.41
C THR A 17 -3.98 35.62 15.04
N ILE A 18 -3.84 36.52 14.07
CA ILE A 18 -3.30 36.23 12.73
C ILE A 18 -1.84 35.74 12.84
N VAL A 19 -1.01 36.44 13.62
CA VAL A 19 0.40 36.03 13.82
C VAL A 19 0.50 34.65 14.49
N LYS A 20 -0.34 34.38 15.51
CA LYS A 20 -0.39 33.07 16.14
C LYS A 20 -0.84 31.97 15.18
N ALA A 21 -1.82 32.24 14.32
CA ALA A 21 -2.29 31.29 13.31
C ALA A 21 -1.19 31.01 12.27
N ALA A 22 -0.52 32.02 11.76
CA ALA A 22 0.59 31.87 10.83
C ALA A 22 1.77 31.08 11.44
N ALA A 23 2.15 31.37 12.68
CA ALA A 23 3.17 30.64 13.40
C ALA A 23 2.80 29.15 13.65
N ALA A 24 1.51 28.88 13.93
CA ALA A 24 1.01 27.51 14.10
C ALA A 24 1.05 26.76 12.77
N GLU A 25 0.70 27.39 11.65
CA GLU A 25 0.76 26.81 10.31
C GLU A 25 2.23 26.49 9.92
N GLU A 26 3.15 27.43 10.11
CA GLU A 26 4.58 27.21 9.86
C GLU A 26 5.15 26.06 10.71
N THR A 27 4.76 25.99 11.98
CA THR A 27 5.15 24.90 12.89
C THR A 27 4.62 23.56 12.40
N SER A 28 3.37 23.49 11.96
CA SER A 28 2.76 22.29 11.40
C SER A 28 3.46 21.82 10.14
N ASP A 29 3.79 22.75 9.24
CA ASP A 29 4.53 22.45 8.00
C ASP A 29 5.94 21.92 8.30
N ASN A 30 6.63 22.52 9.25
CA ASN A 30 7.97 22.07 9.65
C ASN A 30 7.93 20.68 10.30
N ILE A 31 6.95 20.40 11.15
CA ILE A 31 6.73 19.06 11.72
C ILE A 31 6.46 18.04 10.59
N SER A 32 5.61 18.38 9.62
CA SER A 32 5.29 17.51 8.49
C SER A 32 6.53 17.22 7.63
N LYS A 33 7.34 18.21 7.33
CA LYS A 33 8.60 18.08 6.58
C LYS A 33 9.60 17.19 7.32
N ASN A 34 9.81 17.45 8.60
CA ASN A 34 10.76 16.69 9.43
C ASN A 34 10.31 15.22 9.60
N THR A 35 9.03 15.00 9.85
CA THR A 35 8.46 13.64 9.94
C THR A 35 8.64 12.88 8.63
N ARG A 36 8.37 13.54 7.49
CA ARG A 36 8.56 12.92 6.18
C ARG A 36 10.02 12.58 5.92
N ALA A 37 10.95 13.47 6.26
CA ALA A 37 12.39 13.23 6.11
C ALA A 37 12.84 12.04 6.96
N ALA A 38 12.40 11.94 8.22
CA ALA A 38 12.70 10.82 9.12
C ALA A 38 12.13 9.49 8.60
N LEU A 39 10.90 9.50 8.04
CA LEU A 39 10.31 8.31 7.44
C LEU A 39 11.08 7.86 6.19
N LEU A 40 11.50 8.80 5.34
CA LEU A 40 12.31 8.49 4.15
C LEU A 40 13.66 7.88 4.53
N GLU A 41 14.32 8.41 5.57
CA GLU A 41 15.58 7.86 6.07
C GLU A 41 15.39 6.45 6.64
N SER A 42 14.34 6.24 7.43
CA SER A 42 14.00 4.92 7.95
C SER A 42 13.64 3.93 6.82
N ALA A 43 12.99 4.42 5.75
CA ALA A 43 12.71 3.60 4.56
C ALA A 43 13.97 3.18 3.82
N ARG A 44 14.97 4.07 3.72
CA ARG A 44 16.29 3.73 3.12
C ARG A 44 17.02 2.66 3.92
N GLN A 45 16.77 2.59 5.22
CA GLN A 45 17.27 1.52 6.10
C GLN A 45 16.40 0.26 6.08
N CYS A 46 15.43 0.15 5.16
CA CYS A 46 14.49 -0.96 5.02
C CYS A 46 13.68 -1.26 6.28
N ARG A 47 13.49 -0.28 7.17
CA ARG A 47 12.72 -0.46 8.41
C ARG A 47 11.23 -0.50 8.14
N HIS A 48 10.52 -1.22 8.97
CA HIS A 48 9.07 -1.20 9.02
C HIS A 48 8.57 0.13 9.56
N LEU A 49 7.72 0.82 8.80
CA LEU A 49 7.25 2.18 9.12
C LEU A 49 5.84 2.21 9.72
N GLY A 50 5.45 1.13 10.38
CA GLY A 50 4.16 1.01 11.05
C GLY A 50 3.09 0.26 10.26
N GLY A 51 1.95 0.04 10.89
CA GLY A 51 0.87 -0.80 10.37
C GLY A 51 1.12 -2.29 10.61
N VAL A 52 0.31 -3.13 9.95
CA VAL A 52 0.44 -4.59 10.04
C VAL A 52 1.42 -5.06 8.96
N PRO A 53 2.46 -5.85 9.30
CA PRO A 53 3.36 -6.41 8.31
C PRO A 53 2.59 -7.36 7.36
N PRO A 54 3.04 -7.50 6.10
CA PRO A 54 2.43 -8.43 5.17
C PRO A 54 2.48 -9.86 5.72
N ILE A 55 1.46 -10.67 5.43
CA ILE A 55 1.43 -12.09 5.81
C ILE A 55 2.73 -12.78 5.35
N GLY A 56 3.30 -13.63 6.18
CA GLY A 56 4.61 -14.26 5.90
C GLY A 56 5.80 -13.50 6.48
N TYR A 57 5.57 -12.33 7.07
CA TYR A 57 6.59 -11.54 7.74
C TYR A 57 6.20 -11.15 9.15
N THR A 58 7.19 -11.06 10.00
CA THR A 58 7.18 -10.40 11.30
C THR A 58 8.20 -9.26 11.32
N VAL A 59 8.18 -8.46 12.36
CA VAL A 59 9.13 -7.34 12.55
C VAL A 59 9.89 -7.57 13.83
N ASN A 60 11.21 -7.54 13.77
CA ASN A 60 12.07 -7.72 14.93
C ASN A 60 12.21 -6.42 15.76
N GLU A 61 12.92 -6.49 16.88
CA GLU A 61 13.16 -5.34 17.78
C GLU A 61 13.90 -4.17 17.10
N ALA A 62 14.71 -4.45 16.08
CA ALA A 62 15.40 -3.42 15.29
C ALA A 62 14.48 -2.75 14.25
N GLY A 63 13.22 -3.20 14.12
CA GLY A 63 12.27 -2.70 13.15
C GLY A 63 12.46 -3.26 11.74
N LEU A 64 13.23 -4.34 11.57
CA LEU A 64 13.47 -4.98 10.28
C LEU A 64 12.50 -6.15 10.07
N TYR A 65 12.23 -6.45 8.79
CA TYR A 65 11.39 -7.58 8.43
C TYR A 65 12.13 -8.92 8.59
N GLU A 66 11.47 -9.88 9.18
CA GLU A 66 11.90 -11.28 9.25
C GLU A 66 10.81 -12.20 8.70
N ILE A 67 11.22 -13.38 8.19
CA ILE A 67 10.25 -14.37 7.71
C ILE A 67 9.56 -15.00 8.91
N ASP A 68 8.23 -14.92 8.94
CA ASP A 68 7.41 -15.59 9.94
C ASP A 68 7.24 -17.07 9.56
N PRO A 69 7.79 -18.03 10.34
CA PRO A 69 7.70 -19.46 10.03
C PRO A 69 6.26 -19.99 10.04
N LEU A 70 5.33 -19.32 10.73
CA LEU A 70 3.94 -19.75 10.83
C LEU A 70 3.12 -19.35 9.60
N THR A 71 3.34 -18.14 9.06
CA THR A 71 2.53 -17.59 7.98
C THR A 71 3.23 -17.60 6.62
N ALA A 72 4.56 -17.69 6.54
CA ALA A 72 5.29 -17.82 5.28
C ALA A 72 4.87 -19.04 4.43
N PRO A 73 4.55 -20.23 5.01
CA PRO A 73 4.03 -21.35 4.23
C PRO A 73 2.75 -21.00 3.44
N ILE A 74 1.89 -20.16 3.98
CA ILE A 74 0.65 -19.71 3.30
C ILE A 74 0.99 -18.99 2.00
N VAL A 75 1.97 -18.09 2.05
CA VAL A 75 2.43 -17.35 0.87
C VAL A 75 3.04 -18.29 -0.16
N ARG A 76 3.89 -19.24 0.28
CA ARG A 76 4.51 -20.23 -0.59
C ARG A 76 3.47 -21.12 -1.29
N ASP A 77 2.44 -21.55 -0.57
CA ASP A 77 1.34 -22.32 -1.12
C ASP A 77 0.57 -21.54 -2.20
N ILE A 78 0.24 -20.27 -1.94
CA ILE A 78 -0.44 -19.40 -2.90
C ILE A 78 0.36 -19.29 -4.20
N TYR A 79 1.68 -19.00 -4.10
CA TYR A 79 2.55 -18.89 -5.27
C TYR A 79 2.72 -20.23 -6.01
N THR A 80 2.84 -21.33 -5.29
CA THR A 80 2.95 -22.66 -5.87
C THR A 80 1.70 -23.04 -6.65
N LEU A 81 0.54 -22.90 -6.04
CA LEU A 81 -0.74 -23.21 -6.68
C LEU A 81 -1.01 -22.32 -7.89
N TYR A 82 -0.76 -21.02 -7.78
CA TYR A 82 -0.97 -20.11 -8.88
C TYR A 82 0.01 -20.36 -10.03
N SER A 83 1.29 -20.65 -9.76
CA SER A 83 2.29 -20.99 -10.76
C SER A 83 1.95 -22.31 -11.48
N SER A 84 1.30 -23.27 -10.79
CA SER A 84 0.80 -24.53 -11.38
C SER A 84 -0.46 -24.35 -12.22
N GLY A 85 -1.08 -23.15 -12.26
CA GLY A 85 -2.25 -22.88 -13.10
C GLY A 85 -3.58 -22.86 -12.37
N MET A 86 -3.59 -23.04 -11.07
CA MET A 86 -4.82 -22.99 -10.28
C MET A 86 -5.37 -21.56 -10.21
N GLY A 87 -6.69 -21.41 -10.37
CA GLY A 87 -7.40 -20.15 -10.25
C GLY A 87 -7.64 -19.76 -8.79
N TYR A 88 -8.04 -18.50 -8.57
CA TYR A 88 -8.30 -17.97 -7.21
C TYR A 88 -9.32 -18.79 -6.42
N SER A 89 -10.39 -19.28 -7.07
CA SER A 89 -11.42 -20.08 -6.39
C SER A 89 -10.85 -21.37 -5.80
N TYR A 90 -9.95 -22.04 -6.55
CA TYR A 90 -9.26 -23.24 -6.06
C TYR A 90 -8.32 -22.91 -4.90
N ILE A 91 -7.52 -21.84 -5.04
CA ILE A 91 -6.59 -21.41 -4.00
C ILE A 91 -7.34 -21.09 -2.70
N LYS A 92 -8.46 -20.34 -2.78
CA LYS A 92 -9.30 -20.03 -1.61
C LYS A 92 -9.79 -21.29 -0.91
N LYS A 93 -10.31 -22.25 -1.69
CA LYS A 93 -10.77 -23.52 -1.15
C LYS A 93 -9.67 -24.28 -0.43
N HIS A 94 -8.50 -24.40 -1.05
CA HIS A 94 -7.32 -25.06 -0.48
C HIS A 94 -6.85 -24.41 0.83
N LEU A 95 -6.77 -23.07 0.86
CA LEU A 95 -6.36 -22.32 2.07
C LEU A 95 -7.38 -22.52 3.21
N LYS A 96 -8.67 -22.55 2.88
CA LYS A 96 -9.74 -22.80 3.85
C LYS A 96 -9.69 -24.23 4.40
N GLU A 97 -9.47 -25.23 3.56
CA GLU A 97 -9.33 -26.65 3.97
C GLU A 97 -8.11 -26.84 4.91
N LYS A 98 -7.04 -26.08 4.70
CA LYS A 98 -5.88 -26.05 5.60
C LYS A 98 -6.08 -25.21 6.87
N GLY A 99 -7.22 -24.55 7.02
CA GLY A 99 -7.48 -23.67 8.16
C GLY A 99 -6.67 -22.37 8.16
N TYR A 100 -6.05 -22.02 7.03
CA TYR A 100 -5.27 -20.80 6.90
C TYR A 100 -6.19 -19.57 6.83
N LYS A 101 -5.83 -18.54 7.60
CA LYS A 101 -6.57 -17.27 7.66
C LYS A 101 -5.61 -16.09 7.51
N PRO A 102 -6.02 -14.99 6.87
CA PRO A 102 -5.29 -13.72 6.91
C PRO A 102 -5.34 -13.12 8.31
N THR A 103 -4.50 -12.14 8.57
CA THR A 103 -4.40 -11.44 9.86
C THR A 103 -5.73 -10.88 10.37
N GLY A 104 -6.67 -10.56 9.49
CA GLY A 104 -8.02 -10.10 9.84
C GLY A 104 -9.03 -11.21 10.22
N GLY A 105 -8.62 -12.48 10.27
CA GLY A 105 -9.43 -13.61 10.74
C GLY A 105 -10.51 -14.13 9.78
N ASN A 106 -10.83 -13.41 8.69
CA ASN A 106 -11.78 -13.83 7.67
C ASN A 106 -11.15 -14.80 6.65
N ASP A 107 -11.96 -15.39 5.77
CA ASP A 107 -11.43 -16.18 4.65
C ASP A 107 -10.71 -15.29 3.62
N PHE A 108 -9.75 -15.85 2.87
CA PHE A 108 -9.05 -15.13 1.81
C PHE A 108 -10.01 -14.72 0.68
N SER A 109 -10.00 -13.44 0.31
CA SER A 109 -10.69 -12.91 -0.87
C SER A 109 -9.81 -12.98 -2.12
N ASP A 110 -10.42 -12.85 -3.31
CA ASP A 110 -9.67 -12.76 -4.58
C ASP A 110 -8.73 -11.57 -4.58
N THR A 111 -9.16 -10.43 -4.02
CA THR A 111 -8.33 -9.23 -3.88
C THR A 111 -7.14 -9.47 -2.95
N ALA A 112 -7.32 -10.19 -1.83
CA ALA A 112 -6.23 -10.52 -0.92
C ALA A 112 -5.18 -11.39 -1.61
N ILE A 113 -5.61 -12.44 -2.32
CA ILE A 113 -4.71 -13.31 -3.09
C ILE A 113 -3.98 -12.51 -4.18
N HIS A 114 -4.70 -11.66 -4.92
CA HIS A 114 -4.09 -10.80 -5.95
C HIS A 114 -3.05 -9.86 -5.35
N THR A 115 -3.34 -9.23 -4.22
CA THR A 115 -2.41 -8.36 -3.49
C THR A 115 -1.15 -9.12 -3.08
N ILE A 116 -1.30 -10.35 -2.56
CA ILE A 116 -0.16 -11.21 -2.21
C ILE A 116 0.68 -11.51 -3.46
N LEU A 117 0.07 -11.95 -4.56
CA LEU A 117 0.76 -12.31 -5.79
C LEU A 117 1.47 -11.13 -6.47
N THR A 118 1.03 -9.89 -6.24
CA THR A 118 1.62 -8.67 -6.85
C THR A 118 2.57 -7.91 -5.95
N ASN A 119 2.69 -8.30 -4.68
CA ASN A 119 3.53 -7.58 -3.73
C ASN A 119 5.01 -7.95 -3.90
N GLN A 120 5.80 -6.98 -4.36
CA GLN A 120 7.24 -7.14 -4.61
C GLN A 120 8.06 -7.49 -3.36
N LYS A 121 7.53 -7.23 -2.17
CA LYS A 121 8.19 -7.58 -0.91
C LYS A 121 8.50 -9.07 -0.81
N TYR A 122 7.65 -9.93 -1.40
CA TYR A 122 7.86 -11.37 -1.34
C TYR A 122 9.07 -11.88 -2.13
N LYS A 123 9.55 -11.13 -3.13
CA LYS A 123 10.81 -11.43 -3.83
C LYS A 123 12.06 -10.79 -3.18
N GLY A 124 11.88 -10.14 -2.02
CA GLY A 124 12.98 -9.49 -1.29
C GLY A 124 13.14 -7.99 -1.58
N THR A 125 12.30 -7.39 -2.42
CA THR A 125 12.37 -5.96 -2.71
C THR A 125 11.61 -5.16 -1.65
N TYR A 126 12.30 -4.35 -0.88
CA TYR A 126 11.65 -3.40 0.01
C TYR A 126 11.01 -2.26 -0.80
N THR A 127 9.77 -1.92 -0.50
CA THR A 127 9.03 -0.86 -1.20
C THR A 127 8.37 0.10 -0.22
N TYR A 128 8.54 1.41 -0.46
CA TYR A 128 7.89 2.47 0.31
C TYR A 128 7.44 3.61 -0.60
N ASP A 129 6.38 4.34 -0.21
CA ASP A 129 5.80 5.51 -0.88
C ASP A 129 5.50 5.26 -2.39
N ARG A 130 4.97 4.05 -2.68
CA ARG A 130 4.73 3.60 -4.06
C ARG A 130 3.50 4.26 -4.71
N THR A 131 2.49 4.60 -3.89
CA THR A 131 1.24 5.16 -4.41
C THR A 131 1.36 6.66 -4.65
N ALA A 132 0.84 7.15 -5.78
CA ALA A 132 0.83 8.57 -6.09
C ALA A 132 0.10 9.37 -5.00
N ALA A 133 0.57 10.60 -4.77
CA ALA A 133 -0.10 11.56 -3.89
C ALA A 133 -1.51 11.87 -4.42
N LYS A 134 -2.33 12.52 -3.58
CA LYS A 134 -3.59 13.10 -4.02
C LYS A 134 -3.34 14.10 -5.15
N ASP A 135 -4.28 14.20 -6.07
CA ASP A 135 -4.26 15.25 -7.09
C ASP A 135 -4.58 16.64 -6.50
N SER A 136 -4.58 17.67 -7.35
CA SER A 136 -4.92 19.05 -6.96
C SER A 136 -6.33 19.22 -6.40
N GLU A 137 -7.24 18.28 -6.72
CA GLU A 137 -8.62 18.24 -6.25
C GLU A 137 -8.80 17.39 -4.99
N GLY A 138 -7.71 16.82 -4.46
CA GLY A 138 -7.71 15.99 -3.25
C GLY A 138 -8.12 14.53 -3.49
N HIS A 139 -8.35 14.10 -4.73
CA HIS A 139 -8.69 12.72 -5.05
C HIS A 139 -7.43 11.83 -5.01
N ARG A 140 -7.55 10.66 -4.38
CA ARG A 140 -6.49 9.66 -4.33
C ARG A 140 -6.71 8.58 -5.38
N ASN A 141 -5.79 8.45 -6.32
CA ASN A 141 -5.75 7.29 -7.21
C ASN A 141 -4.77 6.24 -6.68
N SER A 142 -5.29 5.27 -5.93
CA SER A 142 -4.49 4.19 -5.32
C SER A 142 -3.85 3.25 -6.35
N HIS A 143 -4.30 3.27 -7.61
CA HIS A 143 -3.74 2.46 -8.69
C HIS A 143 -2.60 3.14 -9.44
N LYS A 144 -2.46 4.45 -9.30
CA LYS A 144 -1.38 5.21 -9.92
C LYS A 144 -0.10 5.07 -9.09
N ILE A 145 0.93 4.53 -9.71
CA ILE A 145 2.26 4.43 -9.10
C ILE A 145 2.92 5.81 -9.18
N LYS A 146 3.62 6.19 -8.12
CA LYS A 146 4.43 7.41 -8.08
C LYS A 146 5.59 7.31 -9.08
N SER A 147 6.04 8.43 -9.59
CA SER A 147 7.19 8.47 -10.51
C SER A 147 8.52 8.09 -9.86
N ASP A 148 8.60 8.25 -8.54
CA ASP A 148 9.83 8.00 -7.77
C ASP A 148 9.49 7.24 -6.47
N PRO A 149 9.08 5.96 -6.55
CA PRO A 149 8.90 5.12 -5.38
C PRO A 149 10.27 4.68 -4.84
N ILE A 150 10.37 4.50 -3.52
CA ILE A 150 11.56 3.88 -2.94
C ILE A 150 11.42 2.36 -3.12
N GLU A 151 12.28 1.79 -3.96
CA GLU A 151 12.40 0.35 -4.17
C GLU A 151 13.86 -0.05 -3.97
N ILE A 152 14.11 -0.89 -2.96
CA ILE A 152 15.46 -1.37 -2.60
C ILE A 152 15.47 -2.87 -2.84
N PRO A 153 16.16 -3.35 -3.90
CA PRO A 153 16.38 -4.77 -4.11
C PRO A 153 17.12 -5.39 -2.92
N ASP A 154 16.77 -6.59 -2.56
CA ASP A 154 17.36 -7.35 -1.44
C ASP A 154 17.30 -6.62 -0.08
N GLY A 155 16.43 -5.61 0.04
CA GLY A 155 16.22 -4.83 1.26
C GLY A 155 15.44 -5.58 2.36
N MET A 156 14.97 -6.78 2.08
CA MET A 156 14.29 -7.64 3.04
C MET A 156 14.40 -9.13 2.65
N PRO A 157 14.21 -10.07 3.60
CA PRO A 157 14.30 -11.50 3.29
C PRO A 157 13.25 -11.93 2.26
N ALA A 158 13.65 -12.66 1.23
CA ALA A 158 12.73 -13.18 0.21
C ALA A 158 12.00 -14.44 0.73
N VAL A 159 10.66 -14.42 0.70
CA VAL A 159 9.84 -15.62 0.99
C VAL A 159 9.73 -16.51 -0.26
N ILE A 160 9.75 -15.89 -1.44
CA ILE A 160 9.58 -16.49 -2.76
C ILE A 160 10.83 -16.21 -3.60
N GLU A 161 11.29 -17.21 -4.30
CA GLU A 161 12.38 -17.09 -5.26
C GLU A 161 12.01 -16.07 -6.36
N PRO A 162 12.90 -15.11 -6.72
CA PRO A 162 12.62 -14.09 -7.73
C PRO A 162 12.13 -14.66 -9.06
N ALA A 163 12.72 -15.74 -9.55
CA ALA A 163 12.32 -16.40 -10.80
C ALA A 163 10.87 -16.92 -10.75
N ARG A 164 10.41 -17.40 -9.59
CA ARG A 164 9.02 -17.84 -9.41
C ARG A 164 8.07 -16.64 -9.34
N PHE A 165 8.48 -15.57 -8.68
CA PHE A 165 7.71 -14.33 -8.65
C PHE A 165 7.48 -13.80 -10.08
N ASP A 166 8.53 -13.71 -10.89
CA ASP A 166 8.47 -13.17 -12.26
C ASP A 166 7.56 -14.02 -13.16
N LYS A 167 7.65 -15.36 -13.09
CA LYS A 167 6.72 -16.27 -13.79
C LYS A 167 5.25 -16.01 -13.41
N VAL A 168 4.99 -15.71 -12.15
CA VAL A 168 3.64 -15.39 -11.67
C VAL A 168 3.18 -14.05 -12.24
N GLN A 169 4.06 -13.04 -12.31
CA GLN A 169 3.71 -11.72 -12.92
C GLN A 169 3.39 -11.87 -14.41
N GLU A 170 4.17 -12.64 -15.17
CA GLU A 170 3.89 -12.93 -16.58
C GLU A 170 2.51 -13.56 -16.76
N LYS A 171 2.18 -14.53 -15.90
CA LYS A 171 0.90 -15.23 -15.95
C LYS A 171 -0.27 -14.28 -15.59
N LEU A 172 -0.10 -13.42 -14.60
CA LEU A 172 -1.09 -12.38 -14.27
C LEU A 172 -1.32 -11.43 -15.45
N ALA A 173 -0.25 -11.00 -16.12
CA ALA A 173 -0.32 -10.14 -17.30
C ALA A 173 -1.03 -10.83 -18.48
N GLN A 174 -0.76 -12.11 -18.74
CA GLN A 174 -1.44 -12.90 -19.77
C GLN A 174 -2.94 -13.04 -19.45
N ASN A 175 -3.30 -13.35 -18.21
CA ASN A 175 -4.70 -13.49 -17.79
C ASN A 175 -5.46 -12.16 -17.95
N ARG A 176 -4.83 -11.02 -17.60
CA ARG A 176 -5.42 -9.69 -17.78
C ARG A 176 -5.69 -9.37 -19.25
N ARG A 177 -4.77 -9.71 -20.15
CA ARG A 177 -4.95 -9.53 -21.62
C ARG A 177 -6.11 -10.38 -22.15
N ARG A 178 -6.21 -11.64 -21.70
CA ARG A 178 -7.30 -12.54 -22.09
C ARG A 178 -8.66 -12.02 -21.62
N THR A 179 -8.76 -11.48 -20.41
CA THR A 179 -9.99 -10.89 -19.88
C THR A 179 -10.38 -9.63 -20.66
N ALA A 180 -9.43 -8.73 -20.94
CA ALA A 180 -9.68 -7.53 -21.71
C ALA A 180 -10.14 -7.85 -23.15
N SER A 181 -9.61 -8.91 -23.77
CA SER A 181 -10.07 -9.39 -25.09
C SER A 181 -11.48 -9.96 -25.08
N ARG A 182 -11.92 -10.58 -23.96
CA ARG A 182 -13.29 -11.12 -23.81
C ARG A 182 -14.34 -10.06 -23.52
N THR A 183 -13.95 -8.90 -22.96
CA THR A 183 -14.84 -7.74 -22.73
C THR A 183 -14.98 -6.85 -23.96
N GLY A 184 -14.42 -7.25 -25.11
CA GLY A 184 -14.75 -6.65 -26.41
C GLY A 184 -16.26 -6.67 -26.63
N LYS A 185 -16.84 -5.50 -26.97
CA LYS A 185 -18.26 -5.21 -27.12
C LYS A 185 -19.03 -6.42 -27.66
N ASN A 186 -19.70 -7.15 -26.78
CA ASN A 186 -20.77 -8.03 -27.18
C ASN A 186 -21.90 -7.11 -27.68
N TYR A 187 -22.03 -6.99 -28.96
CA TYR A 187 -23.15 -6.34 -29.60
C TYR A 187 -24.35 -7.25 -29.39
N TYR A 188 -25.10 -7.01 -28.33
CA TYR A 188 -26.40 -7.65 -28.17
C TYR A 188 -27.35 -7.00 -29.18
N ALA A 189 -27.68 -7.72 -30.23
CA ALA A 189 -28.57 -7.26 -31.31
C ALA A 189 -29.99 -6.87 -30.80
N LEU A 190 -30.29 -7.05 -29.52
CA LEU A 190 -31.57 -6.75 -28.88
C LEU A 190 -31.53 -5.52 -27.95
N ASN A 191 -30.46 -4.74 -27.91
CA ASN A 191 -30.42 -3.49 -27.13
C ASN A 191 -31.04 -2.31 -27.91
N GLY A 192 -32.21 -2.47 -28.50
CA GLY A 192 -32.84 -1.44 -29.33
C GLY A 192 -34.35 -1.54 -29.45
N PHE A 193 -35.01 -2.21 -28.49
CA PHE A 193 -36.48 -2.19 -28.38
C PHE A 193 -36.90 -1.75 -26.98
#